data_ac7783d3e12b4c0d11e937a2ea1eb00c
#
_entry.id   ac7783d3e12b4c0d11e937a2ea1eb00c
#
_cell.length_a   1.000
_cell.length_b   1.000
_cell.length_c   1.000
_cell.angle_alpha   90.00
_cell.angle_beta   90.00
_cell.angle_gamma   90.00
#
_symmetry.space_group_name_H-M   'P 1'
#
loop_
_entity.id
_entity.type
_entity.pdbx_description
1 polymer ?
#
loop_
_entity_poly.entity_id
_entity_poly.type
_entity_poly.pdbx_seq_one_letter_code
_entity_poly.pdbx_strand_id
1 'polypeptide(L)'
;RDITGGLPRVTELFEARHPSDPAVVSEIDGIVTIGQPKRGSREVFVTSHDGRDKRTYLVPLGKHLHAQDGDVVKAGERLSAGSIDPHDILRIKGTTAVQEYLVNEIQEVYRMQGVKINDKHIEVIVRMMMQKVRIVDPGDTRYLEGDHVDKARLRDENDGLADKQVVESKGDAKFRNGQIALRKLVREINVDLKKKSKKVAEVRDAEPATSEPILLGITQASLTTDSFISAASFQETTKVLTDAAIEGKVDHLLGLKENVIMGHLIPAGTGQKKFKSLVVVGGEETDEAAVEPMAEAESPKKGRKAAEIPA
;
A
#
# COMPACT_ATOMS: atom_id res chain seq x y z
N ARG A 1 -31.20 19.26 9.45
CA ARG A 1 -30.71 19.09 8.06
C ARG A 1 -29.96 17.78 8.04
N ASP A 2 -30.50 16.77 7.38
CA ASP A 2 -29.87 15.46 7.30
C ASP A 2 -28.52 15.59 6.63
N ILE A 3 -27.49 15.47 7.45
CA ILE A 3 -26.14 15.19 7.00
C ILE A 3 -26.24 13.88 6.24
N THR A 4 -25.86 13.86 4.98
CA THR A 4 -25.91 12.72 4.06
C THR A 4 -25.99 11.35 4.77
N GLY A 5 -27.22 10.93 5.07
CA GLY A 5 -27.49 9.65 5.72
C GLY A 5 -27.81 8.57 4.67
N GLY A 6 -27.73 7.32 5.06
CA GLY A 6 -28.09 6.19 4.22
C GLY A 6 -27.06 5.79 3.18
N LEU A 7 -27.49 5.23 2.05
CA LEU A 7 -26.60 4.70 0.99
C LEU A 7 -25.59 5.72 0.44
N PRO A 8 -25.91 7.00 0.23
CA PRO A 8 -24.90 7.99 -0.18
C PRO A 8 -23.72 8.10 0.77
N ARG A 9 -23.95 7.98 2.10
CA ARG A 9 -22.87 8.00 3.09
C ARG A 9 -21.95 6.78 3.00
N VAL A 10 -22.52 5.61 2.74
CA VAL A 10 -21.75 4.38 2.53
C VAL A 10 -20.83 4.52 1.29
N THR A 11 -21.36 5.07 0.20
CA THR A 11 -20.57 5.34 -1.01
C THR A 11 -19.44 6.34 -0.73
N GLU A 12 -19.72 7.41 0.01
CA GLU A 12 -18.72 8.41 0.40
C GLU A 12 -17.58 7.78 1.22
N LEU A 13 -17.92 6.90 2.18
CA LEU A 13 -16.93 6.19 3.01
C LEU A 13 -16.09 5.21 2.20
N PHE A 14 -16.69 4.41 1.32
CA PHE A 14 -15.96 3.47 0.47
C PHE A 14 -15.11 4.15 -0.60
N GLU A 15 -15.51 5.32 -1.08
CA GLU A 15 -14.70 6.11 -2.00
C GLU A 15 -13.67 6.99 -1.28
N ALA A 16 -13.61 6.93 0.05
CA ALA A 16 -12.73 7.74 0.88
C ALA A 16 -12.78 9.24 0.51
N ARG A 17 -13.98 9.75 0.21
CA ARG A 17 -14.18 11.16 -0.15
C ARG A 17 -14.09 12.04 1.08
N HIS A 18 -13.54 13.23 0.90
CA HIS A 18 -13.64 14.26 1.92
C HIS A 18 -15.11 14.65 2.10
N PRO A 19 -15.63 14.66 3.34
CA PRO A 19 -17.01 15.05 3.58
C PRO A 19 -17.22 16.54 3.23
N SER A 20 -18.41 16.85 2.72
CA SER A 20 -18.79 18.22 2.38
C SER A 20 -18.79 19.18 3.58
N ASP A 21 -19.06 18.65 4.76
CA ASP A 21 -19.06 19.37 6.04
C ASP A 21 -18.17 18.63 7.06
N PRO A 22 -16.82 18.75 6.95
CA PRO A 22 -15.90 18.03 7.82
C PRO A 22 -15.96 18.55 9.25
N ALA A 23 -15.95 17.66 10.22
CA ALA A 23 -15.75 18.01 11.63
C ALA A 23 -14.31 18.45 11.85
N VAL A 24 -14.11 19.43 12.71
CA VAL A 24 -12.77 19.78 13.18
C VAL A 24 -12.39 18.79 14.28
N VAL A 25 -11.22 18.15 14.12
CA VAL A 25 -10.72 17.09 15.02
C VAL A 25 -9.46 17.59 15.70
N SER A 26 -9.27 17.19 16.98
CA SER A 26 -8.02 17.51 17.69
C SER A 26 -6.87 16.67 17.18
N GLU A 27 -5.71 17.27 16.91
CA GLU A 27 -4.48 16.55 16.53
C GLU A 27 -3.68 16.06 17.74
N ILE A 28 -3.89 16.67 18.92
CA ILE A 28 -3.14 16.38 20.14
C ILE A 28 -4.08 16.09 21.31
N ASP A 29 -3.56 15.37 22.30
CA ASP A 29 -4.23 15.24 23.60
C ASP A 29 -4.04 16.52 24.42
N GLY A 30 -5.10 17.01 25.03
CA GLY A 30 -4.96 18.23 25.81
C GLY A 30 -6.27 18.80 26.35
N ILE A 31 -6.15 20.01 26.92
CA ILE A 31 -7.26 20.77 27.45
C ILE A 31 -7.70 21.80 26.42
N VAL A 32 -9.02 21.85 26.20
CA VAL A 32 -9.64 22.79 25.27
C VAL A 32 -9.80 24.14 25.93
N THR A 33 -9.44 25.21 25.23
CA THR A 33 -9.74 26.60 25.63
C THR A 33 -10.41 27.31 24.45
N ILE A 34 -11.57 27.88 24.69
CA ILE A 34 -12.34 28.53 23.64
C ILE A 34 -12.00 30.04 23.61
N GLY A 35 -11.50 30.47 22.47
CA GLY A 35 -11.19 31.87 22.21
C GLY A 35 -12.38 32.68 21.73
N GLN A 36 -12.15 33.98 21.57
CA GLN A 36 -13.16 34.88 21.05
C GLN A 36 -13.44 34.69 19.56
N PRO A 37 -14.67 34.93 19.10
CA PRO A 37 -15.00 34.84 17.69
C PRO A 37 -14.26 35.94 16.89
N LYS A 38 -13.59 35.54 15.79
CA LYS A 38 -12.81 36.39 14.93
C LYS A 38 -13.15 36.13 13.48
N ARG A 39 -13.58 37.16 12.76
CA ARG A 39 -13.87 37.11 11.31
C ARG A 39 -14.79 35.97 10.87
N GLY A 40 -15.85 35.66 11.64
CA GLY A 40 -16.82 34.60 11.28
C GLY A 40 -16.43 33.18 11.71
N SER A 41 -15.29 33.00 12.37
CA SER A 41 -14.84 31.74 12.95
C SER A 41 -14.53 31.92 14.44
N ARG A 42 -14.65 30.85 15.20
CA ARG A 42 -14.24 30.78 16.60
C ARG A 42 -12.89 30.07 16.70
N GLU A 43 -11.96 30.69 17.39
CA GLU A 43 -10.66 30.06 17.67
C GLU A 43 -10.83 29.07 18.85
N VAL A 44 -10.40 27.84 18.66
CA VAL A 44 -10.35 26.81 19.70
C VAL A 44 -8.90 26.41 19.87
N PHE A 45 -8.40 26.51 21.07
CA PHE A 45 -7.05 26.12 21.43
C PHE A 45 -7.09 24.78 22.15
N VAL A 46 -6.20 23.86 21.75
CA VAL A 46 -5.93 22.65 22.52
C VAL A 46 -4.49 22.74 22.99
N THR A 47 -4.32 22.69 24.32
CA THR A 47 -3.00 22.76 24.95
C THR A 47 -2.71 21.40 25.57
N SER A 48 -1.56 20.80 25.22
CA SER A 48 -1.13 19.52 25.80
C SER A 48 -1.02 19.61 27.33
N HIS A 49 -1.22 18.48 28.02
CA HIS A 49 -1.04 18.39 29.47
C HIS A 49 0.32 18.88 29.94
N ASP A 50 1.35 18.71 29.12
CA ASP A 50 2.72 19.16 29.38
C ASP A 50 2.94 20.66 29.12
N GLY A 51 1.96 21.36 28.56
CA GLY A 51 2.02 22.78 28.21
C GLY A 51 3.00 23.14 27.07
N ARG A 52 3.67 22.13 26.45
CA ARG A 52 4.69 22.36 25.41
C ARG A 52 4.07 22.61 24.05
N ASP A 53 3.01 21.88 23.73
CA ASP A 53 2.36 21.96 22.43
C ASP A 53 0.99 22.62 22.56
N LYS A 54 0.77 23.64 21.74
CA LYS A 54 -0.50 24.35 21.59
C LYS A 54 -0.91 24.36 20.14
N ARG A 55 -2.09 23.82 19.83
CA ARG A 55 -2.69 23.84 18.51
C ARG A 55 -3.90 24.76 18.50
N THR A 56 -4.06 25.49 17.39
CA THR A 56 -5.16 26.42 17.18
C THR A 56 -6.04 25.93 16.04
N TYR A 57 -7.32 25.76 16.32
CA TYR A 57 -8.31 25.31 15.35
C TYR A 57 -9.31 26.42 15.09
N LEU A 58 -9.67 26.64 13.82
CA LEU A 58 -10.67 27.60 13.43
C LEU A 58 -11.99 26.88 13.13
N VAL A 59 -12.97 27.07 13.97
CA VAL A 59 -14.31 26.50 13.81
C VAL A 59 -15.27 27.59 13.33
N PRO A 60 -15.94 27.41 12.16
CA PRO A 60 -16.96 28.36 11.69
C PRO A 60 -18.07 28.55 12.73
N LEU A 61 -18.56 29.78 12.89
CA LEU A 61 -19.61 30.10 13.88
C LEU A 61 -20.92 29.33 13.66
N GLY A 62 -21.19 28.89 12.43
CA GLY A 62 -22.35 28.08 12.11
C GLY A 62 -22.29 26.63 12.58
N LYS A 63 -21.12 26.16 13.05
CA LYS A 63 -20.95 24.78 13.56
C LYS A 63 -21.10 24.74 15.06
N HIS A 64 -21.82 23.73 15.53
CA HIS A 64 -21.91 23.44 16.97
C HIS A 64 -20.57 22.93 17.49
N LEU A 65 -20.11 23.43 18.61
CA LEU A 65 -18.97 22.88 19.35
C LEU A 65 -19.47 21.74 20.24
N HIS A 66 -18.76 20.61 20.21
CA HIS A 66 -18.98 19.49 21.12
C HIS A 66 -18.19 19.65 22.41
N ALA A 67 -16.99 20.22 22.32
CA ALA A 67 -16.14 20.47 23.48
C ALA A 67 -16.51 21.78 24.17
N GLN A 68 -16.47 21.80 25.48
CA GLN A 68 -16.62 22.98 26.32
C GLN A 68 -15.25 23.50 26.74
N ASP A 69 -15.25 24.73 27.30
CA ASP A 69 -14.02 25.32 27.82
C ASP A 69 -13.56 24.57 29.09
N GLY A 70 -12.31 24.10 29.05
CA GLY A 70 -11.74 23.28 30.10
C GLY A 70 -11.88 21.76 29.92
N ASP A 71 -12.56 21.28 28.88
CA ASP A 71 -12.68 19.85 28.63
C ASP A 71 -11.34 19.25 28.21
N VAL A 72 -11.13 17.99 28.63
CA VAL A 72 -9.98 17.18 28.21
C VAL A 72 -10.36 16.38 26.98
N VAL A 73 -9.66 16.61 25.88
CA VAL A 73 -9.88 15.90 24.61
C VAL A 73 -8.68 15.05 24.25
N LYS A 74 -8.95 13.94 23.58
CA LYS A 74 -7.92 13.04 23.03
C LYS A 74 -7.66 13.36 21.57
N ALA A 75 -6.47 13.02 21.09
CA ALA A 75 -6.15 13.11 19.68
C ALA A 75 -7.15 12.31 18.83
N GLY A 76 -7.67 12.94 17.76
CA GLY A 76 -8.73 12.40 16.92
C GLY A 76 -10.14 12.49 17.49
N GLU A 77 -10.38 13.27 18.54
CA GLU A 77 -11.72 13.55 19.05
C GLU A 77 -12.32 14.78 18.35
N ARG A 78 -13.64 14.75 18.14
CA ARG A 78 -14.39 15.82 17.46
C ARG A 78 -14.51 17.05 18.34
N LEU A 79 -14.03 18.18 17.85
CA LEU A 79 -14.24 19.48 18.48
C LEU A 79 -15.53 20.15 18.02
N SER A 80 -15.95 19.89 16.77
CA SER A 80 -17.15 20.47 16.18
C SER A 80 -18.09 19.44 15.58
N ALA A 81 -19.36 19.81 15.38
CA ALA A 81 -20.31 19.02 14.63
C ALA A 81 -19.85 18.85 13.17
N GLY A 82 -20.19 17.72 12.57
CA GLY A 82 -19.83 17.33 11.20
C GLY A 82 -19.40 15.88 11.12
N SER A 83 -19.15 15.41 9.91
CA SER A 83 -18.61 14.08 9.65
C SER A 83 -17.09 14.10 9.78
N ILE A 84 -16.51 13.12 10.46
CA ILE A 84 -15.04 13.03 10.53
C ILE A 84 -14.50 12.60 9.17
N ASP A 85 -13.40 13.21 8.75
CA ASP A 85 -12.67 12.79 7.57
C ASP A 85 -11.82 11.55 7.91
N PRO A 86 -11.97 10.42 7.20
CA PRO A 86 -11.14 9.23 7.40
C PRO A 86 -9.64 9.49 7.23
N HIS A 87 -9.26 10.45 6.36
CA HIS A 87 -7.86 10.82 6.15
C HIS A 87 -7.25 11.51 7.38
N ASP A 88 -8.01 12.33 8.10
CA ASP A 88 -7.54 12.93 9.35
C ASP A 88 -7.35 11.89 10.44
N ILE A 89 -8.25 10.90 10.53
CA ILE A 89 -8.07 9.78 11.47
C ILE A 89 -6.80 9.00 11.14
N LEU A 90 -6.54 8.75 9.85
CA LEU A 90 -5.32 8.05 9.41
C LEU A 90 -4.07 8.78 9.85
N ARG A 91 -4.04 10.10 9.65
CA ARG A 91 -2.91 10.95 9.99
C ARG A 91 -2.68 11.04 11.51
N ILE A 92 -3.75 11.11 12.30
CA ILE A 92 -3.68 11.36 13.75
C ILE A 92 -3.56 10.06 14.55
N LYS A 93 -4.45 9.09 14.28
CA LYS A 93 -4.58 7.84 15.05
C LYS A 93 -3.93 6.62 14.41
N GLY A 94 -3.61 6.71 13.12
CA GLY A 94 -3.00 5.62 12.37
C GLY A 94 -3.99 4.63 11.76
N THR A 95 -3.46 3.56 11.19
CA THR A 95 -4.18 2.62 10.31
C THR A 95 -5.28 1.84 11.01
N THR A 96 -5.03 1.37 12.24
CA THR A 96 -5.98 0.54 13.00
C THR A 96 -7.25 1.32 13.34
N ALA A 97 -7.11 2.57 13.77
CA ALA A 97 -8.23 3.42 14.14
C ALA A 97 -9.13 3.76 12.93
N VAL A 98 -8.54 3.95 11.75
CA VAL A 98 -9.32 4.17 10.52
C VAL A 98 -10.11 2.93 10.13
N GLN A 99 -9.52 1.74 10.24
CA GLN A 99 -10.20 0.49 9.95
C GLN A 99 -11.43 0.31 10.85
N GLU A 100 -11.24 0.49 12.14
CA GLU A 100 -12.32 0.42 13.13
C GLU A 100 -13.41 1.47 12.87
N TYR A 101 -13.01 2.71 12.60
CA TYR A 101 -13.93 3.81 12.28
C TYR A 101 -14.77 3.49 11.05
N LEU A 102 -14.15 3.07 9.93
CA LEU A 102 -14.87 2.77 8.69
C LEU A 102 -15.86 1.61 8.87
N VAL A 103 -15.45 0.52 9.54
CA VAL A 103 -16.34 -0.61 9.81
C VAL A 103 -17.53 -0.17 10.66
N ASN A 104 -17.31 0.58 11.72
CA ASN A 104 -18.36 1.03 12.64
C ASN A 104 -19.35 1.98 11.94
N GLU A 105 -18.85 2.99 11.22
CA GLU A 105 -19.71 3.96 10.49
C GLU A 105 -20.56 3.28 9.41
N ILE A 106 -19.97 2.38 8.63
CA ILE A 106 -20.70 1.64 7.59
C ILE A 106 -21.76 0.72 8.21
N GLN A 107 -21.42 0.00 9.27
CA GLN A 107 -22.35 -0.85 10.00
C GLN A 107 -23.49 -0.07 10.63
N GLU A 108 -23.22 1.11 11.17
CA GLU A 108 -24.23 1.98 11.75
C GLU A 108 -25.28 2.37 10.70
N VAL A 109 -24.85 2.77 9.50
CA VAL A 109 -25.75 3.10 8.40
C VAL A 109 -26.62 1.90 8.01
N TYR A 110 -26.05 0.70 7.88
CA TYR A 110 -26.83 -0.51 7.55
C TYR A 110 -27.78 -0.91 8.67
N ARG A 111 -27.37 -0.82 9.93
CA ARG A 111 -28.23 -1.10 11.10
C ARG A 111 -29.42 -0.14 11.19
N MET A 112 -29.22 1.15 10.89
CA MET A 112 -30.32 2.12 10.82
C MET A 112 -31.36 1.76 9.75
N GLN A 113 -30.95 1.09 8.68
CA GLN A 113 -31.84 0.60 7.63
C GLN A 113 -32.38 -0.81 7.89
N GLY A 114 -32.10 -1.40 9.06
CA GLY A 114 -32.56 -2.75 9.44
C GLY A 114 -31.82 -3.88 8.74
N VAL A 115 -30.74 -3.61 8.02
CA VAL A 115 -29.93 -4.62 7.32
C VAL A 115 -28.81 -5.13 8.23
N LYS A 116 -28.71 -6.45 8.39
CA LYS A 116 -27.64 -7.10 9.14
C LYS A 116 -26.60 -7.67 8.18
N ILE A 117 -25.39 -7.15 8.24
CA ILE A 117 -24.22 -7.61 7.46
C ILE A 117 -23.14 -8.03 8.43
N ASN A 118 -22.42 -9.11 8.11
CA ASN A 118 -21.26 -9.51 8.90
C ASN A 118 -20.09 -8.53 8.64
N ASP A 119 -19.42 -8.11 9.71
CA ASP A 119 -18.30 -7.15 9.66
C ASP A 119 -17.20 -7.60 8.70
N LYS A 120 -16.97 -8.90 8.56
CA LYS A 120 -15.93 -9.45 7.67
C LYS A 120 -16.07 -9.04 6.21
N HIS A 121 -17.28 -8.83 5.71
CA HIS A 121 -17.48 -8.36 4.34
C HIS A 121 -16.98 -6.93 4.15
N ILE A 122 -17.13 -6.09 5.16
CA ILE A 122 -16.65 -4.70 5.16
C ILE A 122 -15.15 -4.67 5.40
N GLU A 123 -14.65 -5.46 6.36
CA GLU A 123 -13.23 -5.55 6.69
C GLU A 123 -12.35 -5.93 5.48
N VAL A 124 -12.81 -6.86 4.63
CA VAL A 124 -12.09 -7.25 3.41
C VAL A 124 -11.94 -6.06 2.46
N ILE A 125 -13.00 -5.25 2.31
CA ILE A 125 -12.97 -4.07 1.45
C ILE A 125 -12.03 -3.01 2.04
N VAL A 126 -12.17 -2.71 3.33
CA VAL A 126 -11.31 -1.73 4.03
C VAL A 126 -9.84 -2.15 3.98
N ARG A 127 -9.54 -3.44 4.11
CA ARG A 127 -8.19 -3.98 3.93
C ARG A 127 -7.62 -3.65 2.55
N MET A 128 -8.43 -3.82 1.50
CA MET A 128 -8.03 -3.50 0.13
C MET A 128 -7.76 -1.99 -0.05
N MET A 129 -8.59 -1.14 0.54
CA MET A 129 -8.42 0.33 0.51
C MET A 129 -7.10 0.80 1.14
N MET A 130 -6.54 0.03 2.09
CA MET A 130 -5.33 0.36 2.86
C MET A 130 -4.13 -0.53 2.50
N GLN A 131 -4.17 -1.21 1.37
CA GLN A 131 -3.10 -2.11 0.94
C GLN A 131 -1.86 -1.35 0.44
N LYS A 132 -2.06 -0.17 -0.15
CA LYS A 132 -1.00 0.65 -0.73
C LYS A 132 -0.44 1.64 0.30
N VAL A 133 0.81 2.00 0.07
CA VAL A 133 1.53 3.06 0.81
C VAL A 133 2.15 4.03 -0.19
N ARG A 134 2.31 5.28 0.22
CA ARG A 134 2.99 6.30 -0.57
C ARG A 134 4.44 6.38 -0.12
N ILE A 135 5.36 6.38 -1.05
CA ILE A 135 6.78 6.57 -0.78
C ILE A 135 7.03 8.04 -0.44
N VAL A 136 7.65 8.30 0.70
CA VAL A 136 8.06 9.65 1.13
C VAL A 136 9.51 9.88 0.73
N ASP A 137 10.39 8.96 1.11
CA ASP A 137 11.79 8.98 0.74
C ASP A 137 12.15 7.63 0.11
N PRO A 138 12.56 7.60 -1.15
CA PRO A 138 12.89 6.36 -1.84
C PRO A 138 14.21 5.72 -1.35
N GLY A 139 15.08 6.47 -0.65
CA GLY A 139 16.39 5.97 -0.26
C GLY A 139 17.15 5.38 -1.45
N ASP A 140 17.74 4.21 -1.27
CA ASP A 140 18.47 3.48 -2.32
C ASP A 140 17.61 2.43 -3.05
N THR A 141 16.28 2.51 -2.93
CA THR A 141 15.36 1.64 -3.65
C THR A 141 15.16 2.13 -5.09
N ARG A 142 14.48 1.32 -5.91
CA ARG A 142 14.10 1.69 -7.29
C ARG A 142 12.83 2.53 -7.40
N TYR A 143 12.19 2.85 -6.28
CA TYR A 143 10.95 3.64 -6.27
C TYR A 143 11.24 5.12 -6.42
N LEU A 144 10.22 5.86 -6.81
CA LEU A 144 10.25 7.31 -6.88
C LEU A 144 9.46 7.91 -5.70
N GLU A 145 9.80 9.14 -5.33
CA GLU A 145 9.03 9.90 -4.35
C GLU A 145 7.58 10.10 -4.84
N GLY A 146 6.63 9.80 -3.97
CA GLY A 146 5.20 9.89 -4.29
C GLY A 146 4.58 8.64 -4.93
N ASP A 147 5.36 7.60 -5.25
CA ASP A 147 4.83 6.36 -5.81
C ASP A 147 3.89 5.64 -4.84
N HIS A 148 2.84 5.05 -5.39
CA HIS A 148 1.91 4.20 -4.66
C HIS A 148 2.29 2.73 -4.83
N VAL A 149 2.88 2.16 -3.79
CA VAL A 149 3.41 0.79 -3.81
C VAL A 149 2.63 -0.10 -2.85
N ASP A 150 2.54 -1.39 -3.16
CA ASP A 150 2.00 -2.39 -2.23
C ASP A 150 2.91 -2.53 -1.01
N LYS A 151 2.30 -2.52 0.18
CA LYS A 151 3.02 -2.60 1.46
C LYS A 151 3.88 -3.86 1.58
N ALA A 152 3.44 -4.99 1.03
CA ALA A 152 4.21 -6.24 1.06
C ALA A 152 5.45 -6.12 0.17
N ARG A 153 5.30 -5.61 -1.06
CA ARG A 153 6.43 -5.39 -1.97
C ARG A 153 7.47 -4.42 -1.43
N LEU A 154 7.02 -3.33 -0.80
CA LEU A 154 7.95 -2.40 -0.17
C LEU A 154 8.76 -3.08 0.94
N ARG A 155 8.12 -3.92 1.75
CA ARG A 155 8.81 -4.68 2.79
C ARG A 155 9.84 -5.63 2.20
N ASP A 156 9.46 -6.40 1.18
CA ASP A 156 10.34 -7.35 0.52
C ASP A 156 11.56 -6.66 -0.11
N GLU A 157 11.37 -5.47 -0.71
CA GLU A 157 12.45 -4.66 -1.27
C GLU A 157 13.37 -4.13 -0.18
N ASN A 158 12.82 -3.58 0.90
CA ASN A 158 13.61 -3.09 2.05
C ASN A 158 14.37 -4.22 2.74
N ASP A 159 13.74 -5.38 2.93
CA ASP A 159 14.41 -6.57 3.49
C ASP A 159 15.54 -7.04 2.55
N GLY A 160 15.31 -6.95 1.24
CA GLY A 160 16.33 -7.24 0.24
C GLY A 160 17.51 -6.24 0.23
N LEU A 161 17.36 -5.04 0.78
CA LEU A 161 18.45 -4.06 0.91
C LEU A 161 19.28 -4.24 2.18
N ALA A 162 18.76 -4.89 3.22
CA ALA A 162 19.41 -5.03 4.51
C ALA A 162 20.83 -5.66 4.43
N ASP A 163 21.04 -6.57 3.45
CA ASP A 163 22.33 -7.22 3.20
C ASP A 163 23.16 -6.53 2.10
N LYS A 164 22.73 -5.36 1.62
CA LYS A 164 23.40 -4.64 0.52
C LYS A 164 24.07 -3.37 1.03
N GLN A 165 25.08 -2.95 0.30
CA GLN A 165 25.84 -1.70 0.51
C GLN A 165 25.94 -0.93 -0.79
N VAL A 166 25.95 0.38 -0.70
CA VAL A 166 26.16 1.30 -1.82
C VAL A 166 27.63 1.68 -1.87
N VAL A 167 28.21 1.59 -3.04
CA VAL A 167 29.62 1.96 -3.28
C VAL A 167 29.69 3.47 -3.52
N GLU A 168 30.22 4.23 -2.56
CA GLU A 168 30.43 5.68 -2.72
C GLU A 168 31.65 5.97 -3.59
N SER A 169 32.77 5.33 -3.26
CA SER A 169 34.01 5.44 -4.03
C SER A 169 34.51 4.05 -4.41
N LYS A 170 34.62 3.78 -5.71
CA LYS A 170 35.04 2.47 -6.20
C LYS A 170 36.50 2.10 -5.87
N GLY A 171 37.40 3.10 -5.58
CA GLY A 171 38.80 2.83 -5.51
C GLY A 171 39.33 2.11 -6.76
N ASP A 172 40.08 1.00 -6.55
CA ASP A 172 40.53 0.10 -7.62
C ASP A 172 39.65 -1.12 -7.81
N ALA A 173 38.43 -1.12 -7.25
CA ALA A 173 37.45 -2.20 -7.39
C ALA A 173 36.73 -2.15 -8.74
N LYS A 174 36.19 -3.30 -9.16
CA LYS A 174 35.39 -3.41 -10.40
C LYS A 174 33.94 -2.92 -10.28
N PHE A 175 33.64 -2.11 -9.26
CA PHE A 175 32.32 -1.52 -9.06
C PHE A 175 32.18 -0.19 -9.81
N ARG A 176 30.93 0.26 -9.94
CA ARG A 176 30.60 1.62 -10.35
C ARG A 176 30.24 2.44 -9.10
N ASN A 177 30.53 3.73 -9.11
CA ASN A 177 30.06 4.62 -8.04
C ASN A 177 28.53 4.65 -8.04
N GLY A 178 27.90 4.56 -6.86
CA GLY A 178 26.46 4.44 -6.71
C GLY A 178 25.90 3.01 -6.94
N GLN A 179 26.76 2.02 -7.18
CA GLN A 179 26.30 0.64 -7.39
C GLN A 179 25.95 -0.02 -6.06
N ILE A 180 24.77 -0.64 -6.01
CA ILE A 180 24.34 -1.47 -4.89
C ILE A 180 24.93 -2.87 -5.05
N ALA A 181 25.65 -3.34 -4.03
CA ALA A 181 26.29 -4.65 -4.02
C ALA A 181 26.06 -5.37 -2.69
N LEU A 182 26.09 -6.70 -2.72
CA LEU A 182 25.99 -7.52 -1.51
C LEU A 182 27.17 -7.26 -0.58
N ARG A 183 26.91 -7.08 0.71
CA ARG A 183 27.93 -6.86 1.76
C ARG A 183 29.04 -7.92 1.74
N LYS A 184 28.70 -9.19 1.52
CA LYS A 184 29.67 -10.29 1.40
C LYS A 184 30.62 -10.09 0.23
N LEU A 185 30.11 -9.77 -0.96
CA LEU A 185 30.88 -9.56 -2.18
C LEU A 185 31.83 -8.36 -2.04
N VAL A 186 31.35 -7.25 -1.47
CA VAL A 186 32.16 -6.07 -1.23
C VAL A 186 33.30 -6.37 -0.26
N ARG A 187 33.02 -7.12 0.82
CA ARG A 187 34.03 -7.52 1.80
C ARG A 187 35.11 -8.41 1.18
N GLU A 188 34.73 -9.40 0.38
CA GLU A 188 35.66 -10.29 -0.31
C GLU A 188 36.59 -9.50 -1.25
N ILE A 189 36.00 -8.64 -2.10
CA ILE A 189 36.78 -7.81 -3.02
C ILE A 189 37.71 -6.84 -2.28
N ASN A 190 37.25 -6.22 -1.20
CA ASN A 190 38.08 -5.30 -0.38
C ASN A 190 39.21 -6.05 0.30
N VAL A 191 39.01 -7.28 0.76
CA VAL A 191 40.11 -8.13 1.32
C VAL A 191 41.13 -8.46 0.25
N ASP A 192 40.74 -8.79 -0.96
CA ASP A 192 41.66 -9.08 -2.06
C ASP A 192 42.41 -7.85 -2.55
N LEU A 193 41.79 -6.67 -2.56
CA LEU A 193 42.42 -5.41 -2.88
C LEU A 193 43.48 -5.03 -1.80
N LYS A 194 43.15 -5.22 -0.52
CA LYS A 194 44.11 -5.02 0.59
C LYS A 194 45.34 -5.91 0.45
N LYS A 195 45.15 -7.21 0.10
CA LYS A 195 46.28 -8.13 -0.15
C LYS A 195 47.18 -7.67 -1.31
N LYS A 196 46.61 -6.96 -2.29
CA LYS A 196 47.33 -6.44 -3.48
C LYS A 196 47.82 -5.01 -3.27
N SER A 197 47.75 -4.44 -2.07
CA SER A 197 48.12 -3.05 -1.73
C SER A 197 47.43 -2.01 -2.64
N LYS A 198 46.21 -2.25 -3.06
CA LYS A 198 45.37 -1.37 -3.87
C LYS A 198 44.37 -0.61 -3.02
N LYS A 199 43.84 0.49 -3.57
CA LYS A 199 42.78 1.28 -2.89
C LYS A 199 41.48 0.47 -2.77
N VAL A 200 40.98 0.36 -1.56
CA VAL A 200 39.69 -0.32 -1.26
C VAL A 200 38.50 0.53 -1.68
N ALA A 201 37.38 -0.11 -1.95
CA ALA A 201 36.10 0.58 -2.17
C ALA A 201 35.56 1.10 -0.83
N GLU A 202 35.17 2.38 -0.79
CA GLU A 202 34.41 2.98 0.30
C GLU A 202 32.93 2.73 0.07
N VAL A 203 32.25 2.27 1.10
CA VAL A 203 30.85 1.85 1.02
C VAL A 203 30.07 2.36 2.22
N ARG A 204 28.80 2.68 2.01
CA ARG A 204 27.82 2.91 3.07
C ARG A 204 26.77 1.82 3.05
N ASP A 205 26.07 1.61 4.14
CA ASP A 205 24.91 0.72 4.16
C ASP A 205 23.79 1.33 3.31
N ALA A 206 23.04 0.48 2.60
CA ALA A 206 21.93 0.93 1.78
C ALA A 206 20.78 1.43 2.67
N GLU A 207 20.21 2.57 2.31
CA GLU A 207 19.10 3.19 3.02
C GLU A 207 17.78 2.64 2.51
N PRO A 208 16.91 2.10 3.41
CA PRO A 208 15.59 1.63 3.03
C PRO A 208 14.65 2.79 2.69
N ALA A 209 13.67 2.53 1.81
CA ALA A 209 12.63 3.52 1.54
C ALA A 209 11.70 3.70 2.74
N THR A 210 11.34 4.96 3.01
CA THR A 210 10.31 5.33 3.99
C THR A 210 8.97 5.57 3.31
N SER A 211 7.89 5.24 4.00
CA SER A 211 6.53 5.35 3.44
C SER A 211 5.52 5.81 4.46
N GLU A 212 4.46 6.44 3.96
CA GLU A 212 3.27 6.78 4.72
C GLU A 212 2.08 5.91 4.28
N PRO A 213 1.25 5.45 5.22
CA PRO A 213 0.02 4.75 4.88
C PRO A 213 -0.95 5.71 4.19
N ILE A 214 -1.60 5.24 3.13
CA ILE A 214 -2.65 5.98 2.42
C ILE A 214 -3.97 5.22 2.48
N LEU A 215 -5.05 5.96 2.39
CA LEU A 215 -6.39 5.44 2.24
C LEU A 215 -6.86 5.74 0.81
N LEU A 216 -7.09 4.69 0.02
CA LEU A 216 -7.60 4.81 -1.34
C LEU A 216 -9.09 4.46 -1.38
N GLY A 217 -9.87 5.19 -2.18
CA GLY A 217 -11.22 4.77 -2.50
C GLY A 217 -11.25 3.43 -3.25
N ILE A 218 -12.34 2.68 -3.18
CA ILE A 218 -12.45 1.36 -3.82
C ILE A 218 -12.21 1.41 -5.32
N THR A 219 -12.69 2.45 -6.00
CA THR A 219 -12.48 2.65 -7.44
C THR A 219 -10.99 2.81 -7.75
N GLN A 220 -10.30 3.69 -7.03
CA GLN A 220 -8.88 3.92 -7.23
C GLN A 220 -8.05 2.70 -6.83
N ALA A 221 -8.37 2.04 -5.71
CA ALA A 221 -7.71 0.82 -5.30
C ALA A 221 -7.85 -0.31 -6.34
N SER A 222 -9.00 -0.41 -7.00
CA SER A 222 -9.25 -1.40 -8.06
C SER A 222 -8.50 -1.10 -9.35
N LEU A 223 -8.28 0.18 -9.69
CA LEU A 223 -7.51 0.59 -10.88
C LEU A 223 -6.00 0.48 -10.69
N THR A 224 -5.52 0.60 -9.45
CA THR A 224 -4.10 0.53 -9.11
C THR A 224 -3.62 -0.88 -8.76
N THR A 225 -4.40 -1.93 -9.05
CA THR A 225 -4.00 -3.33 -8.86
C THR A 225 -2.82 -3.69 -9.76
N ASP A 226 -2.04 -4.69 -9.34
CA ASP A 226 -0.88 -5.16 -10.10
C ASP A 226 -1.27 -5.84 -11.43
N SER A 227 -2.46 -6.45 -11.47
CA SER A 227 -3.01 -7.04 -12.68
C SER A 227 -3.69 -5.98 -13.53
N PHE A 228 -3.10 -5.67 -14.68
CA PHE A 228 -3.70 -4.74 -15.64
C PHE A 228 -4.95 -5.32 -16.31
N ILE A 229 -5.06 -6.64 -16.44
CA ILE A 229 -6.25 -7.32 -16.99
C ILE A 229 -7.44 -7.09 -16.06
N SER A 230 -7.23 -7.26 -14.75
CA SER A 230 -8.26 -7.01 -13.75
C SER A 230 -8.70 -5.55 -13.72
N ALA A 231 -7.75 -4.62 -13.74
CA ALA A 231 -8.02 -3.19 -13.77
C ALA A 231 -8.78 -2.76 -15.03
N ALA A 232 -8.33 -3.20 -16.21
CA ALA A 232 -8.95 -2.89 -17.50
C ALA A 232 -10.39 -3.41 -17.62
N SER A 233 -10.70 -4.53 -16.97
CA SER A 233 -12.06 -5.09 -16.98
C SER A 233 -13.02 -4.36 -16.05
N PHE A 234 -12.53 -3.44 -15.22
CA PHE A 234 -13.37 -2.68 -14.28
C PHE A 234 -13.82 -1.34 -14.88
N GLN A 235 -12.89 -0.45 -15.17
CA GLN A 235 -13.15 0.88 -15.76
C GLN A 235 -11.94 1.34 -16.58
N GLU A 236 -12.12 2.37 -17.42
CA GLU A 236 -11.04 3.01 -18.20
C GLU A 236 -10.20 2.02 -19.03
N THR A 237 -10.85 1.04 -19.67
CA THR A 237 -10.21 -0.08 -20.36
C THR A 237 -9.08 0.36 -21.31
N THR A 238 -9.34 1.36 -22.17
CA THR A 238 -8.37 1.84 -23.16
C THR A 238 -7.16 2.49 -22.51
N LYS A 239 -7.35 3.31 -21.48
CA LYS A 239 -6.27 3.98 -20.77
C LYS A 239 -5.39 2.97 -20.04
N VAL A 240 -5.98 2.06 -19.26
CA VAL A 240 -5.24 1.04 -18.51
C VAL A 240 -4.42 0.15 -19.45
N LEU A 241 -5.00 -0.29 -20.56
CA LEU A 241 -4.28 -1.11 -21.54
C LEU A 241 -3.16 -0.34 -22.24
N THR A 242 -3.38 0.95 -22.54
CA THR A 242 -2.35 1.80 -23.15
C THR A 242 -1.17 2.01 -22.19
N ASP A 243 -1.44 2.34 -20.94
CA ASP A 243 -0.42 2.53 -19.93
C ASP A 243 0.36 1.23 -19.66
N ALA A 244 -0.33 0.09 -19.57
CA ALA A 244 0.30 -1.21 -19.43
C ALA A 244 1.19 -1.58 -20.63
N ALA A 245 0.78 -1.21 -21.84
CA ALA A 245 1.57 -1.44 -23.05
C ALA A 245 2.82 -0.55 -23.11
N ILE A 246 2.71 0.73 -22.71
CA ILE A 246 3.85 1.66 -22.65
C ILE A 246 4.88 1.20 -21.61
N GLU A 247 4.41 0.78 -20.42
CA GLU A 247 5.27 0.30 -19.33
C GLU A 247 5.80 -1.14 -19.59
N GLY A 248 5.25 -1.87 -20.54
CA GLY A 248 5.60 -3.27 -20.78
C GLY A 248 5.24 -4.20 -19.61
N LYS A 249 4.12 -3.93 -18.91
CA LYS A 249 3.68 -4.72 -17.78
C LYS A 249 3.42 -6.18 -18.13
N VAL A 250 3.78 -7.08 -17.22
CA VAL A 250 3.50 -8.52 -17.33
C VAL A 250 2.53 -8.90 -16.23
N ASP A 251 1.39 -9.49 -16.60
CA ASP A 251 0.41 -10.03 -15.65
C ASP A 251 0.74 -11.49 -15.32
N HIS A 252 0.92 -11.77 -14.05
CA HIS A 252 1.25 -13.11 -13.56
C HIS A 252 0.03 -14.01 -13.32
N LEU A 253 -1.19 -13.54 -13.61
CA LEU A 253 -2.45 -14.28 -13.46
C LEU A 253 -2.63 -14.91 -12.07
N LEU A 254 -2.31 -14.16 -11.03
CA LEU A 254 -2.40 -14.63 -9.63
C LEU A 254 -3.81 -14.53 -9.05
N GLY A 255 -4.63 -13.62 -9.56
CA GLY A 255 -6.00 -13.39 -9.09
C GLY A 255 -7.04 -14.34 -9.73
N LEU A 256 -8.26 -14.23 -9.24
CA LEU A 256 -9.38 -15.03 -9.79
C LEU A 256 -9.87 -14.44 -11.12
N LYS A 257 -10.01 -13.12 -11.18
CA LYS A 257 -10.62 -12.40 -12.30
C LYS A 257 -9.82 -12.54 -13.58
N GLU A 258 -8.51 -12.41 -13.51
CA GLU A 258 -7.59 -12.55 -14.64
C GLU A 258 -7.69 -13.95 -15.26
N ASN A 259 -7.69 -14.99 -14.42
CA ASN A 259 -7.80 -16.37 -14.89
C ASN A 259 -9.16 -16.64 -15.55
N VAL A 260 -10.25 -16.10 -14.99
CA VAL A 260 -11.60 -16.25 -15.56
C VAL A 260 -11.68 -15.56 -16.94
N ILE A 261 -11.12 -14.36 -17.07
CA ILE A 261 -11.12 -13.61 -18.35
C ILE A 261 -10.32 -14.37 -19.41
N MET A 262 -9.17 -14.93 -19.03
CA MET A 262 -8.32 -15.69 -19.94
C MET A 262 -8.81 -17.11 -20.21
N GLY A 263 -9.89 -17.57 -19.54
CA GLY A 263 -10.42 -18.92 -19.69
C GLY A 263 -9.59 -20.01 -19.00
N HIS A 264 -8.73 -19.64 -18.06
CA HIS A 264 -7.98 -20.58 -17.25
C HIS A 264 -8.74 -21.01 -15.99
N LEU A 265 -8.38 -22.17 -15.44
CA LEU A 265 -8.88 -22.57 -14.12
C LEU A 265 -8.40 -21.56 -13.07
N ILE A 266 -9.34 -21.13 -12.20
CA ILE A 266 -9.00 -20.25 -11.10
C ILE A 266 -7.97 -20.91 -10.16
N PRO A 267 -7.08 -20.15 -9.51
CA PRO A 267 -6.06 -20.68 -8.60
C PRO A 267 -6.66 -21.11 -7.25
N ALA A 268 -7.77 -21.83 -7.27
CA ALA A 268 -8.49 -22.36 -6.12
C ALA A 268 -9.06 -23.76 -6.45
N GLY A 269 -9.22 -24.60 -5.43
CA GLY A 269 -9.71 -25.96 -5.63
C GLY A 269 -8.82 -26.76 -6.59
N THR A 270 -9.41 -27.37 -7.63
CA THR A 270 -8.71 -28.18 -8.63
C THR A 270 -7.71 -27.38 -9.49
N GLY A 271 -7.85 -26.06 -9.56
CA GLY A 271 -6.92 -25.17 -10.30
C GLY A 271 -5.66 -24.79 -9.54
N GLN A 272 -5.50 -25.18 -8.28
CA GLN A 272 -4.26 -24.94 -7.54
C GLN A 272 -3.11 -25.76 -8.14
N LYS A 273 -1.90 -25.17 -8.16
CA LYS A 273 -0.69 -25.83 -8.67
C LYS A 273 -0.48 -27.21 -8.04
N LYS A 274 -0.79 -27.36 -6.76
CA LYS A 274 -0.70 -28.61 -6.01
C LYS A 274 -1.53 -29.75 -6.63
N PHE A 275 -2.69 -29.44 -7.21
CA PHE A 275 -3.60 -30.45 -7.78
C PHE A 275 -3.43 -30.63 -9.29
N LYS A 276 -2.78 -29.69 -9.98
CA LYS A 276 -2.52 -29.79 -11.44
C LYS A 276 -1.59 -30.97 -11.79
N SER A 277 -0.74 -31.39 -10.86
CA SER A 277 0.20 -32.51 -11.03
C SER A 277 -0.38 -33.86 -10.61
N LEU A 278 -1.61 -33.89 -10.06
CA LEU A 278 -2.24 -35.13 -9.65
C LEU A 278 -2.92 -35.78 -10.85
N VAL A 279 -2.44 -36.95 -11.24
CA VAL A 279 -3.09 -37.82 -12.22
C VAL A 279 -3.90 -38.83 -11.44
N VAL A 280 -5.23 -38.85 -11.63
CA VAL A 280 -6.10 -39.88 -11.05
C VAL A 280 -6.00 -41.10 -11.93
N VAL A 281 -5.31 -42.13 -11.43
CA VAL A 281 -5.28 -43.46 -12.09
C VAL A 281 -6.49 -44.23 -11.58
N GLY A 282 -7.41 -44.58 -12.49
CA GLY A 282 -8.53 -45.45 -12.19
C GLY A 282 -7.98 -46.82 -11.80
N GLY A 283 -8.47 -47.36 -10.66
CA GLY A 283 -7.97 -48.65 -10.15
C GLY A 283 -8.41 -49.81 -11.03
N GLU A 284 -7.66 -50.11 -12.05
CA GLU A 284 -7.45 -51.45 -12.56
C GLU A 284 -5.99 -51.80 -12.24
N GLU A 285 -5.82 -52.88 -11.53
CA GLU A 285 -4.50 -53.46 -11.22
C GLU A 285 -3.69 -53.61 -12.52
N THR A 286 -2.74 -52.74 -12.74
CA THR A 286 -1.74 -52.92 -13.75
C THR A 286 -0.39 -52.93 -13.10
N ASP A 287 0.31 -54.04 -13.32
CA ASP A 287 1.65 -54.37 -12.95
C ASP A 287 2.62 -53.17 -13.00
N GLU A 288 3.55 -53.20 -12.05
CA GLU A 288 4.67 -52.29 -11.92
C GLU A 288 5.41 -52.04 -13.25
N ALA A 289 5.08 -50.98 -13.93
CA ALA A 289 5.95 -50.40 -14.93
C ALA A 289 6.41 -49.03 -14.43
N ALA A 290 7.68 -48.94 -14.16
CA ALA A 290 8.41 -47.77 -13.70
C ALA A 290 8.02 -46.49 -14.49
N VAL A 291 7.38 -45.57 -13.84
CA VAL A 291 7.23 -44.21 -14.39
C VAL A 291 8.51 -43.46 -14.04
N GLU A 292 9.40 -43.35 -15.00
CA GLU A 292 10.52 -42.42 -14.95
C GLU A 292 9.98 -41.00 -14.74
N PRO A 293 10.52 -40.20 -13.83
CA PRO A 293 10.11 -38.80 -13.68
C PRO A 293 10.50 -38.03 -14.96
N MET A 294 9.51 -37.50 -15.66
CA MET A 294 9.77 -36.58 -16.74
C MET A 294 10.59 -35.39 -16.19
N ALA A 295 11.79 -35.27 -16.72
CA ALA A 295 12.73 -34.20 -16.42
C ALA A 295 12.08 -32.86 -16.63
N GLU A 296 12.33 -31.96 -15.66
CA GLU A 296 12.01 -30.54 -15.75
C GLU A 296 12.43 -29.98 -17.11
N ALA A 297 11.50 -29.35 -17.79
CA ALA A 297 11.77 -28.63 -19.03
C ALA A 297 12.80 -27.53 -18.76
N GLU A 298 14.01 -27.74 -19.22
CA GLU A 298 15.11 -26.77 -19.19
C GLU A 298 14.67 -25.45 -19.85
N SER A 299 14.89 -24.37 -19.14
CA SER A 299 14.80 -23.01 -19.67
C SER A 299 15.73 -22.85 -20.88
N PRO A 300 15.31 -22.18 -21.97
CA PRO A 300 16.16 -22.07 -23.16
C PRO A 300 17.38 -21.21 -22.88
N LYS A 301 18.56 -21.81 -23.00
CA LYS A 301 19.86 -21.14 -22.95
C LYS A 301 19.93 -20.06 -24.00
N LYS A 302 20.21 -18.81 -23.60
CA LYS A 302 20.64 -17.70 -24.45
C LYS A 302 21.84 -18.10 -25.31
N GLY A 303 21.67 -18.09 -26.60
CA GLY A 303 22.77 -18.26 -27.53
C GLY A 303 22.29 -18.16 -28.98
N ARG A 304 21.99 -16.95 -29.47
CA ARG A 304 21.99 -16.69 -30.90
C ARG A 304 22.83 -15.45 -31.21
N LYS A 305 23.96 -15.71 -31.85
CA LYS A 305 24.85 -14.74 -32.49
C LYS A 305 24.04 -13.95 -33.51
N ALA A 306 24.27 -12.64 -33.54
CA ALA A 306 23.83 -11.76 -34.62
C ALA A 306 24.37 -12.26 -35.96
N ALA A 307 23.48 -12.45 -36.93
CA ALA A 307 23.85 -12.58 -38.32
C ALA A 307 23.84 -11.19 -38.96
N GLU A 308 24.97 -10.77 -39.44
CA GLU A 308 25.18 -9.60 -40.30
C GLU A 308 24.36 -9.78 -41.59
N ILE A 309 23.65 -8.71 -41.96
CA ILE A 309 23.04 -8.56 -43.29
C ILE A 309 24.01 -7.71 -44.12
N PRO A 310 24.50 -8.17 -45.29
CA PRO A 310 25.30 -7.33 -46.17
C PRO A 310 24.40 -6.49 -47.07
N ALA A 311 24.83 -5.24 -47.25
CA ALA A 311 24.51 -4.22 -48.23
C ALA A 311 23.11 -4.10 -48.84
#